data_180460b06688743e0807993ab543a899
#
_entry.id   180460b06688743e0807993ab543a899
#
_cell.length_a   1.000
_cell.length_b   1.000
_cell.length_c   1.000
_cell.angle_alpha   90.00
_cell.angle_beta   90.00
_cell.angle_gamma   90.00
#
_symmetry.space_group_name_H-M   'P 1'
#
loop_
_entity.id
_entity.type
_entity.pdbx_description
1 polymer ?
#
loop_
_entity_poly.entity_id
_entity_poly.type
_entity_poly.pdbx_seq_one_letter_code
_entity_poly.pdbx_strand_id
1 'polypeptide(L)'
;MTREETLALLNADAPTALENLKKLAADNPFPPKGTDVNNHIHTTYSFSPYSPTAAVYFARMAGLATCGLMDHDSIAGAEEFLAAAQAIGMGATIGIECRVSFANSPFASRRINNPDQDGIVYMALHGVPHTQTGRVNEFFAPYRAKRNVRNAKMVAAVNGLMAKYGVTLDF
;
A
#
# COMPACT_ATOMS: atom_id res chain seq x y z
N MET A 1 -24.51 -0.77 -7.19
CA MET A 1 -23.27 -1.58 -7.10
C MET A 1 -22.82 -1.60 -5.66
N THR A 2 -22.54 -2.78 -5.11
CA THR A 2 -22.04 -2.93 -3.74
C THR A 2 -20.57 -2.49 -3.65
N ARG A 3 -20.06 -2.37 -2.42
CA ARG A 3 -18.64 -2.07 -2.18
C ARG A 3 -17.74 -3.20 -2.71
N GLU A 4 -18.17 -4.45 -2.53
CA GLU A 4 -17.43 -5.64 -3.00
C GLU A 4 -17.35 -5.69 -4.53
N GLU A 5 -18.46 -5.41 -5.22
CA GLU A 5 -18.49 -5.34 -6.69
C GLU A 5 -17.57 -4.21 -7.19
N THR A 6 -17.62 -3.04 -6.56
CA THR A 6 -16.74 -1.92 -6.90
C THR A 6 -15.26 -2.27 -6.67
N LEU A 7 -14.95 -2.91 -5.54
CA LEU A 7 -13.60 -3.32 -5.22
C LEU A 7 -13.08 -4.36 -6.22
N ALA A 8 -13.89 -5.33 -6.62
CA ALA A 8 -13.51 -6.33 -7.63
C ALA A 8 -13.17 -5.69 -8.97
N LEU A 9 -13.93 -4.68 -9.42
CA LEU A 9 -13.65 -3.94 -10.66
C LEU A 9 -12.35 -3.14 -10.59
N LEU A 10 -12.05 -2.54 -9.43
CA LEU A 10 -10.89 -1.67 -9.24
C LEU A 10 -9.62 -2.44 -8.82
N ASN A 11 -9.74 -3.70 -8.45
CA ASN A 11 -8.62 -4.61 -8.18
C ASN A 11 -8.20 -5.44 -9.41
N ALA A 12 -8.69 -5.12 -10.60
CA ALA A 12 -8.20 -5.68 -11.85
C ALA A 12 -6.73 -5.28 -12.12
N ASP A 13 -6.14 -5.75 -13.22
CA ASP A 13 -4.85 -5.21 -13.67
C ASP A 13 -4.92 -3.69 -13.87
N ALA A 14 -3.80 -3.01 -13.70
CA ALA A 14 -3.76 -1.54 -13.62
C ALA A 14 -4.41 -0.81 -14.81
N PRO A 15 -4.21 -1.20 -16.07
CA PRO A 15 -4.92 -0.58 -17.20
C PRO A 15 -6.44 -0.74 -17.12
N THR A 16 -6.91 -1.95 -16.83
CA THR A 16 -8.34 -2.26 -16.70
C THR A 16 -8.96 -1.54 -15.50
N ALA A 17 -8.27 -1.52 -14.37
CA ALA A 17 -8.70 -0.79 -13.16
C ALA A 17 -8.86 0.71 -13.43
N LEU A 18 -7.92 1.32 -14.16
CA LEU A 18 -7.98 2.74 -14.52
C LEU A 18 -9.15 3.07 -15.47
N GLU A 19 -9.46 2.21 -16.42
CA GLU A 19 -10.65 2.37 -17.26
C GLU A 19 -11.95 2.23 -16.47
N ASN A 20 -12.02 1.24 -15.57
CA ASN A 20 -13.16 1.05 -14.68
C ASN A 20 -13.35 2.25 -13.75
N LEU A 21 -12.26 2.81 -13.22
CA LEU A 21 -12.29 4.03 -12.42
C LEU A 21 -12.92 5.19 -13.18
N LYS A 22 -12.51 5.42 -14.43
CA LYS A 22 -13.06 6.50 -15.27
C LYS A 22 -14.55 6.33 -15.53
N LYS A 23 -15.01 5.10 -15.80
CA LYS A 23 -16.43 4.78 -15.98
C LYS A 23 -17.22 5.02 -14.69
N LEU A 24 -16.71 4.51 -13.57
CA LEU A 24 -17.34 4.72 -12.26
C LEU A 24 -17.46 6.19 -11.90
N ALA A 25 -16.44 6.98 -12.18
CA ALA A 25 -16.42 8.42 -11.91
C ALA A 25 -17.39 9.20 -12.83
N ALA A 26 -17.64 8.73 -14.05
CA ALA A 26 -18.61 9.33 -14.95
C ALA A 26 -20.05 9.00 -14.55
N ASP A 27 -20.30 7.77 -14.10
CA ASP A 27 -21.63 7.29 -13.76
C ASP A 27 -22.08 7.73 -12.35
N ASN A 28 -21.12 7.97 -11.45
CA ASN A 28 -21.38 8.30 -10.05
C ASN A 28 -20.59 9.54 -9.64
N PRO A 29 -21.23 10.69 -9.54
CA PRO A 29 -20.56 11.93 -9.10
C PRO A 29 -19.96 11.75 -7.69
N PHE A 30 -18.71 12.14 -7.53
CA PHE A 30 -18.06 12.14 -6.23
C PHE A 30 -18.68 13.18 -5.27
N PRO A 31 -18.68 12.92 -3.96
CA PRO A 31 -19.06 13.93 -2.99
C PRO A 31 -18.14 15.15 -3.10
N PRO A 32 -18.57 16.33 -2.61
CA PRO A 32 -17.70 17.50 -2.52
C PRO A 32 -16.38 17.16 -1.83
N LYS A 33 -15.28 17.76 -2.28
CA LYS A 33 -14.00 17.66 -1.60
C LYS A 33 -14.08 18.41 -0.27
N GLY A 34 -13.73 17.73 0.82
CA GLY A 34 -13.49 18.33 2.11
C GLY A 34 -12.10 18.96 2.20
N THR A 35 -11.68 19.25 3.43
CA THR A 35 -10.34 19.74 3.76
C THR A 35 -9.43 18.63 4.28
N ASP A 36 -9.98 17.45 4.54
CA ASP A 36 -9.24 16.34 5.11
C ASP A 36 -8.31 15.71 4.11
N VAL A 37 -7.19 15.22 4.61
CA VAL A 37 -6.15 14.54 3.86
C VAL A 37 -5.77 13.22 4.54
N ASN A 38 -5.41 12.21 3.77
CA ASN A 38 -4.79 10.99 4.29
C ASN A 38 -3.57 10.63 3.44
N ASN A 39 -2.39 10.93 3.95
CA ASN A 39 -1.12 10.64 3.27
C ASN A 39 -0.49 9.32 3.72
N HIS A 40 -1.25 8.40 4.34
CA HIS A 40 -0.76 7.12 4.82
C HIS A 40 -1.76 6.01 4.47
N ILE A 41 -1.79 5.62 3.19
CA ILE A 41 -2.70 4.59 2.66
C ILE A 41 -1.89 3.42 2.14
N HIS A 42 -2.17 2.23 2.67
CA HIS A 42 -1.61 0.97 2.20
C HIS A 42 -2.43 0.39 1.07
N THR A 43 -1.76 -0.34 0.16
CA THR A 43 -2.39 -1.02 -0.96
C THR A 43 -2.08 -2.52 -0.98
N THR A 44 -2.50 -3.22 -2.03
CA THR A 44 -2.18 -4.63 -2.27
C THR A 44 -0.68 -4.92 -2.36
N TYR A 45 0.15 -3.88 -2.49
CA TYR A 45 1.61 -4.01 -2.45
C TYR A 45 2.18 -4.17 -1.03
N SER A 46 1.35 -4.05 0.01
CA SER A 46 1.71 -4.37 1.40
C SER A 46 0.70 -5.27 2.10
N PHE A 47 -0.32 -4.75 2.78
CA PHE A 47 -1.28 -5.58 3.52
C PHE A 47 -2.74 -5.07 3.45
N SER A 48 -3.08 -4.32 2.45
CA SER A 48 -4.43 -3.81 2.22
C SER A 48 -5.13 -4.60 1.09
N PRO A 49 -6.45 -4.75 1.13
CA PRO A 49 -7.20 -5.37 0.04
C PRO A 49 -7.44 -4.44 -1.15
N TYR A 50 -7.00 -3.19 -1.08
CA TYR A 50 -7.21 -2.19 -2.12
C TYR A 50 -6.02 -2.12 -3.07
N SER A 51 -6.26 -2.26 -4.39
CA SER A 51 -5.27 -1.84 -5.39
C SER A 51 -4.97 -0.35 -5.23
N PRO A 52 -3.88 0.17 -5.80
CA PRO A 52 -3.64 1.61 -5.83
C PRO A 52 -4.82 2.40 -6.41
N THR A 53 -5.43 1.91 -7.48
CA THR A 53 -6.63 2.51 -8.10
C THR A 53 -7.84 2.50 -7.16
N ALA A 54 -8.09 1.38 -6.49
CA ALA A 54 -9.19 1.27 -5.52
C ALA A 54 -8.98 2.20 -4.32
N ALA A 55 -7.74 2.28 -3.81
CA ALA A 55 -7.40 3.16 -2.69
C ALA A 55 -7.70 4.63 -3.01
N VAL A 56 -7.34 5.10 -4.20
CA VAL A 56 -7.63 6.46 -4.68
C VAL A 56 -9.14 6.69 -4.83
N TYR A 57 -9.88 5.74 -5.42
CA TYR A 57 -11.32 5.85 -5.57
C TYR A 57 -12.02 5.99 -4.21
N PHE A 58 -11.73 5.09 -3.28
CA PHE A 58 -12.39 5.12 -1.95
C PHE A 58 -11.96 6.33 -1.12
N ALA A 59 -10.72 6.80 -1.24
CA ALA A 59 -10.29 8.06 -0.64
C ALA A 59 -11.10 9.25 -1.18
N ARG A 60 -11.35 9.29 -2.49
CA ARG A 60 -12.16 10.32 -3.12
C ARG A 60 -13.63 10.21 -2.73
N MET A 61 -14.18 8.98 -2.63
CA MET A 61 -15.54 8.73 -2.14
C MET A 61 -15.72 9.13 -0.67
N ALA A 62 -14.67 9.06 0.13
CA ALA A 62 -14.67 9.57 1.51
C ALA A 62 -14.58 11.10 1.59
N GLY A 63 -14.51 11.81 0.45
CA GLY A 63 -14.44 13.27 0.40
C GLY A 63 -13.07 13.85 0.68
N LEU A 64 -12.00 13.06 0.70
CA LEU A 64 -10.66 13.56 0.96
C LEU A 64 -10.19 14.54 -0.13
N ALA A 65 -9.46 15.58 0.28
CA ALA A 65 -8.84 16.55 -0.63
C ALA A 65 -7.62 15.96 -1.33
N THR A 66 -6.79 15.21 -0.58
CA THR A 66 -5.60 14.51 -1.08
C THR A 66 -5.47 13.14 -0.42
N CYS A 67 -4.79 12.23 -1.11
CA CYS A 67 -4.43 10.93 -0.58
C CYS A 67 -2.94 10.62 -0.83
N GLY A 68 -2.37 9.69 -0.07
CA GLY A 68 -0.96 9.32 -0.21
C GLY A 68 -0.70 7.85 -0.07
N LEU A 69 0.03 7.29 -1.04
CA LEU A 69 0.55 5.93 -0.99
C LEU A 69 1.61 5.79 0.10
N MET A 70 1.53 4.72 0.90
CA MET A 70 2.47 4.43 1.98
C MET A 70 2.63 2.92 2.21
N ASP A 71 3.07 2.18 1.21
CA ASP A 71 3.24 0.74 1.34
C ASP A 71 4.53 0.35 2.09
N HIS A 72 4.52 -0.79 2.76
CA HIS A 72 5.68 -1.33 3.46
C HIS A 72 6.76 -1.82 2.50
N ASP A 73 7.96 -1.24 2.60
CA ASP A 73 9.16 -1.60 1.83
C ASP A 73 8.94 -1.63 0.31
N SER A 74 7.87 -1.02 -0.18
CA SER A 74 7.49 -1.02 -1.59
C SER A 74 6.98 0.34 -2.02
N ILE A 75 7.32 0.73 -3.24
CA ILE A 75 6.80 1.90 -3.93
C ILE A 75 6.27 1.50 -5.32
N ALA A 76 6.09 0.19 -5.55
CA ALA A 76 5.76 -0.34 -6.86
C ALA A 76 4.36 0.08 -7.35
N GLY A 77 3.43 0.38 -6.44
CA GLY A 77 2.10 0.90 -6.77
C GLY A 77 2.04 2.38 -7.16
N ALA A 78 3.18 3.10 -7.15
CA ALA A 78 3.19 4.55 -7.28
C ALA A 78 2.67 5.06 -8.63
N GLU A 79 3.04 4.42 -9.73
CA GLU A 79 2.61 4.84 -11.08
C GLU A 79 1.09 4.68 -11.25
N GLU A 80 0.56 3.54 -10.83
CA GLU A 80 -0.89 3.27 -10.85
C GLU A 80 -1.64 4.25 -9.94
N PHE A 81 -1.14 4.50 -8.72
CA PHE A 81 -1.75 5.41 -7.77
C PHE A 81 -1.83 6.84 -8.31
N LEU A 82 -0.75 7.33 -8.91
CA LEU A 82 -0.69 8.66 -9.52
C LEU A 82 -1.62 8.77 -10.74
N ALA A 83 -1.62 7.75 -11.62
CA ALA A 83 -2.50 7.72 -12.79
C ALA A 83 -3.98 7.73 -12.39
N ALA A 84 -4.35 6.97 -11.37
CA ALA A 84 -5.70 6.96 -10.82
C ALA A 84 -6.09 8.31 -10.22
N ALA A 85 -5.21 8.93 -9.43
CA ALA A 85 -5.47 10.24 -8.83
C ALA A 85 -5.62 11.33 -9.89
N GLN A 86 -4.78 11.32 -10.91
CA GLN A 86 -4.87 12.24 -12.05
C GLN A 86 -6.19 12.08 -12.81
N ALA A 87 -6.62 10.83 -13.05
CA ALA A 87 -7.84 10.53 -13.80
C ALA A 87 -9.10 11.11 -13.17
N ILE A 88 -9.14 11.26 -11.85
CA ILE A 88 -10.30 11.80 -11.11
C ILE A 88 -10.03 13.17 -10.46
N GLY A 89 -8.96 13.84 -10.85
CA GLY A 89 -8.61 15.18 -10.38
C GLY A 89 -8.35 15.24 -8.86
N MET A 90 -7.74 14.21 -8.27
CA MET A 90 -7.40 14.16 -6.84
C MET A 90 -5.92 14.48 -6.62
N GLY A 91 -5.59 15.25 -5.57
CA GLY A 91 -4.20 15.44 -5.15
C GLY A 91 -3.63 14.13 -4.60
N ALA A 92 -2.36 13.82 -4.94
CA ALA A 92 -1.71 12.60 -4.48
C ALA A 92 -0.27 12.84 -4.05
N THR A 93 0.17 12.10 -3.02
CA THR A 93 1.55 12.03 -2.57
C THR A 93 2.05 10.58 -2.61
N ILE A 94 3.36 10.42 -2.77
CA ILE A 94 3.99 9.11 -2.75
C ILE A 94 4.93 9.04 -1.55
N GLY A 95 4.84 7.95 -0.81
CA GLY A 95 5.70 7.63 0.31
C GLY A 95 5.98 6.14 0.39
N ILE A 96 6.76 5.77 1.38
CA ILE A 96 7.09 4.39 1.70
C ILE A 96 7.29 4.25 3.20
N GLU A 97 6.74 3.21 3.80
CA GLU A 97 6.99 2.86 5.19
C GLU A 97 8.02 1.75 5.26
N CYS A 98 9.05 1.93 6.07
CA CYS A 98 10.14 0.98 6.17
C CYS A 98 10.54 0.72 7.62
N ARG A 99 11.16 -0.44 7.84
CA ARG A 99 11.80 -0.77 9.12
C ARG A 99 13.22 -0.22 9.14
N VAL A 100 13.54 0.52 10.18
CA VAL A 100 14.87 1.10 10.42
C VAL A 100 15.45 0.51 11.69
N SER A 101 16.71 0.09 11.63
CA SER A 101 17.43 -0.42 12.80
C SER A 101 18.17 0.70 13.51
N PHE A 102 17.95 0.81 14.81
CA PHE A 102 18.69 1.69 15.71
C PHE A 102 19.76 0.93 16.54
N ALA A 103 20.20 -0.25 16.06
CA ALA A 103 21.17 -1.08 16.76
C ALA A 103 22.47 -0.34 17.15
N ASN A 104 22.89 0.64 16.35
CA ASN A 104 24.09 1.45 16.57
C ASN A 104 23.79 2.83 17.18
N SER A 105 22.72 2.95 17.95
CA SER A 105 22.28 4.20 18.57
C SER A 105 21.95 4.02 20.05
N PRO A 106 21.80 5.11 20.83
CA PRO A 106 21.33 5.06 22.20
C PRO A 106 19.93 4.45 22.38
N PHE A 107 19.22 4.19 21.30
CA PHE A 107 17.86 3.63 21.28
C PHE A 107 17.83 2.12 20.98
N ALA A 108 18.99 1.46 20.88
CA ALA A 108 19.10 0.04 20.49
C ALA A 108 18.26 -0.91 21.38
N SER A 109 18.16 -0.61 22.68
CA SER A 109 17.40 -1.40 23.66
C SER A 109 16.00 -0.85 23.93
N ARG A 110 15.53 0.13 23.16
CA ARG A 110 14.22 0.73 23.37
C ARG A 110 13.19 0.17 22.39
N ARG A 111 12.02 -0.12 22.93
CA ARG A 111 10.80 -0.39 22.15
C ARG A 111 10.13 0.95 21.87
N ILE A 112 9.95 1.29 20.58
CA ILE A 112 9.42 2.60 20.17
C ILE A 112 8.01 2.41 19.62
N ASN A 113 7.87 2.13 18.30
CA ASN A 113 6.57 1.91 17.66
C ASN A 113 6.44 0.52 17.02
N ASN A 114 7.45 -0.34 17.18
CA ASN A 114 7.39 -1.75 16.84
C ASN A 114 7.16 -2.56 18.13
N PRO A 115 6.00 -3.22 18.30
CA PRO A 115 5.68 -3.93 19.55
C PRO A 115 6.51 -5.20 19.75
N ASP A 116 7.12 -5.74 18.68
CA ASP A 116 7.74 -7.06 18.69
C ASP A 116 9.25 -7.03 18.91
N GLN A 117 9.91 -5.90 18.65
CA GLN A 117 11.37 -5.82 18.61
C GLN A 117 11.89 -4.51 19.20
N ASP A 118 12.91 -4.61 20.05
CA ASP A 118 13.65 -3.46 20.53
C ASP A 118 14.62 -2.94 19.45
N GLY A 119 14.82 -1.64 19.39
CA GLY A 119 15.73 -0.99 18.45
C GLY A 119 15.34 -1.09 16.97
N ILE A 120 14.15 -1.57 16.67
CA ILE A 120 13.57 -1.58 15.32
C ILE A 120 12.35 -0.66 15.30
N VAL A 121 12.30 0.23 14.33
CA VAL A 121 11.30 1.30 14.25
C VAL A 121 10.65 1.27 12.86
N TYR A 122 9.34 1.51 12.78
CA TYR A 122 8.68 1.85 11.52
C TYR A 122 8.84 3.35 11.28
N MET A 123 9.32 3.69 10.09
CA MET A 123 9.50 5.08 9.66
C MET A 123 8.84 5.29 8.30
N ALA A 124 8.08 6.36 8.20
CA ALA A 124 7.47 6.79 6.95
C ALA A 124 8.33 7.86 6.26
N LEU A 125 8.69 7.59 5.02
CA LEU A 125 9.31 8.56 4.11
C LEU A 125 8.20 9.15 3.23
N HIS A 126 7.84 10.40 3.47
CA HIS A 126 6.83 11.10 2.68
C HIS A 126 7.46 11.95 1.57
N GLY A 127 6.67 12.22 0.53
CA GLY A 127 7.03 13.19 -0.50
C GLY A 127 8.12 12.70 -1.46
N VAL A 128 8.15 11.40 -1.77
CA VAL A 128 9.04 10.87 -2.82
C VAL A 128 8.65 11.49 -4.17
N PRO A 129 9.56 12.20 -4.85
CA PRO A 129 9.26 12.73 -6.17
C PRO A 129 8.92 11.59 -7.15
N HIS A 130 7.89 11.77 -7.97
CA HIS A 130 7.46 10.75 -8.94
C HIS A 130 8.59 10.35 -9.92
N THR A 131 9.53 11.25 -10.20
CA THR A 131 10.71 10.99 -11.02
C THR A 131 11.77 10.13 -10.34
N GLN A 132 11.65 9.86 -9.03
CA GLN A 132 12.61 9.09 -8.23
C GLN A 132 12.05 7.75 -7.76
N THR A 133 10.82 7.40 -8.13
CA THR A 133 10.18 6.14 -7.70
C THR A 133 10.97 4.92 -8.12
N GLY A 134 11.51 4.89 -9.34
CA GLY A 134 12.38 3.82 -9.82
C GLY A 134 13.62 3.60 -8.93
N ARG A 135 14.33 4.69 -8.60
CA ARG A 135 15.53 4.64 -7.75
C ARG A 135 15.22 4.15 -6.33
N VAL A 136 14.09 4.61 -5.76
CA VAL A 136 13.64 4.14 -4.44
C VAL A 136 13.23 2.67 -4.51
N ASN A 137 12.57 2.24 -5.57
CA ASN A 137 12.19 0.85 -5.78
C ASN A 137 13.41 -0.10 -5.84
N GLU A 138 14.46 0.30 -6.55
CA GLU A 138 15.73 -0.43 -6.62
C GLU A 138 16.41 -0.51 -5.25
N PHE A 139 16.46 0.59 -4.50
CA PHE A 139 17.04 0.62 -3.16
C PHE A 139 16.35 -0.37 -2.21
N PHE A 140 15.03 -0.50 -2.28
CA PHE A 140 14.26 -1.40 -1.43
C PHE A 140 14.18 -2.85 -1.94
N ALA A 141 14.60 -3.16 -3.16
CA ALA A 141 14.52 -4.50 -3.74
C ALA A 141 15.17 -5.60 -2.86
N PRO A 142 16.41 -5.42 -2.32
CA PRO A 142 17.03 -6.43 -1.45
C PRO A 142 16.25 -6.66 -0.14
N TYR A 143 15.61 -5.63 0.39
CA TYR A 143 14.81 -5.72 1.63
C TYR A 143 13.51 -6.49 1.38
N ARG A 144 12.84 -6.24 0.24
CA ARG A 144 11.67 -7.00 -0.19
C ARG A 144 12.01 -8.47 -0.41
N ALA A 145 13.13 -8.78 -1.06
CA ALA A 145 13.58 -10.16 -1.25
C ALA A 145 13.76 -10.88 0.09
N LYS A 146 14.40 -10.27 1.09
CA LYS A 146 14.55 -10.82 2.44
C LYS A 146 13.19 -11.02 3.12
N ARG A 147 12.26 -10.07 2.98
CA ARG A 147 10.90 -10.19 3.51
C ARG A 147 10.15 -11.36 2.88
N ASN A 148 10.24 -11.54 1.57
CA ASN A 148 9.60 -12.65 0.87
C ASN A 148 10.12 -14.01 1.34
N VAL A 149 11.44 -14.15 1.52
CA VAL A 149 12.03 -15.38 2.10
C VAL A 149 11.48 -15.67 3.49
N ARG A 150 11.33 -14.64 4.34
CA ARG A 150 10.72 -14.78 5.67
C ARG A 150 9.26 -15.20 5.56
N ASN A 151 8.49 -14.54 4.70
CA ASN A 151 7.06 -14.80 4.55
C ASN A 151 6.80 -16.20 3.98
N ALA A 152 7.59 -16.68 3.01
CA ALA A 152 7.52 -18.05 2.52
C ALA A 152 7.71 -19.09 3.65
N LYS A 153 8.68 -18.85 4.56
CA LYS A 153 8.86 -19.71 5.75
C LYS A 153 7.66 -19.66 6.70
N MET A 154 7.04 -18.48 6.87
CA MET A 154 5.84 -18.35 7.69
C MET A 154 4.65 -19.09 7.09
N VAL A 155 4.42 -18.97 5.77
CA VAL A 155 3.38 -19.71 5.06
C VAL A 155 3.61 -21.22 5.17
N ALA A 156 4.85 -21.69 4.98
CA ALA A 156 5.18 -23.12 5.16
C ALA A 156 4.90 -23.61 6.58
N ALA A 157 5.21 -22.81 7.61
CA ALA A 157 4.91 -23.15 9.01
C ALA A 157 3.41 -23.21 9.28
N VAL A 158 2.64 -22.22 8.76
CA VAL A 158 1.17 -22.21 8.87
C VAL A 158 0.57 -23.43 8.15
N ASN A 159 1.03 -23.74 6.95
CA ASN A 159 0.58 -24.93 6.20
C ASN A 159 0.82 -26.23 6.98
N GLY A 160 1.96 -26.34 7.66
CA GLY A 160 2.24 -27.48 8.54
C GLY A 160 1.22 -27.61 9.68
N LEU A 161 0.84 -26.50 10.30
CA LEU A 161 -0.16 -26.49 11.38
C LEU A 161 -1.59 -26.78 10.87
N MET A 162 -1.91 -26.31 9.66
CA MET A 162 -3.24 -26.39 9.05
C MET A 162 -3.47 -27.66 8.26
N ALA A 163 -2.43 -28.46 8.01
CA ALA A 163 -2.51 -29.72 7.22
C ALA A 163 -3.61 -30.67 7.72
N LYS A 164 -3.77 -30.77 9.04
CA LYS A 164 -4.81 -31.62 9.65
C LYS A 164 -6.26 -31.19 9.35
N TYR A 165 -6.44 -29.96 8.86
CA TYR A 165 -7.75 -29.42 8.46
C TYR A 165 -7.94 -29.37 6.93
N GLY A 166 -6.95 -29.87 6.16
CA GLY A 166 -7.00 -29.82 4.70
C GLY A 166 -6.90 -28.43 4.09
N VAL A 167 -6.39 -27.45 4.85
CA VAL A 167 -6.22 -26.05 4.40
C VAL A 167 -4.77 -25.81 4.01
N THR A 168 -4.55 -25.24 2.84
CA THR A 168 -3.23 -24.85 2.33
C THR A 168 -3.29 -23.42 1.80
N LEU A 169 -2.30 -22.61 2.16
CA LEU A 169 -2.06 -21.28 1.62
C LEU A 169 -1.01 -21.35 0.53
N ASP A 170 -1.21 -20.63 -0.55
CA ASP A 170 -0.22 -20.41 -1.59
C ASP A 170 0.60 -19.13 -1.31
N PHE A 171 1.87 -19.06 -1.85
CA PHE A 171 2.77 -17.92 -1.62
C PHE A 171 3.44 -17.46 -2.90
#